data_d6487ba2f7f0a657f7efe94bbeabc361
#
_entry.id   d6487ba2f7f0a657f7efe94bbeabc361
#
_cell.length_a   1.000
_cell.length_b   1.000
_cell.length_c   1.000
_cell.angle_alpha   90.00
_cell.angle_beta   90.00
_cell.angle_gamma   90.00
#
_symmetry.space_group_name_H-M   'P 1'
#
loop_
_entity.id
_entity.type
_entity.pdbx_description
1 polymer ?
#
loop_
_entity_poly.entity_id
_entity_poly.type
_entity_poly.pdbx_seq_one_letter_code
_entity_poly.pdbx_strand_id
1 'polypeptide(L)'
;MSFIEANFDARIPDGPIGSKWQTWLDAHTLVGPGNRAGKSVIVIGTGLAGASAAASLAANGFKVKSFCFQDSPRRAHSIAAQGGINAAKDYANEGDSTRRLFVDTMKGGDFRSREANVWRLAELSQNIIDQAVAQGVPFNREYGGSLATRSFGGVLVQRTFYTRGQTGQQLMLGAYSALEHQVAAGRATVYNRHEMLDVVVADGEAKGVIVRNLVTGEIERHAADAVILASGGYTNVYYLSTNAMGSNVTATWRAHKHGALMANPCYTQIHPTCIPQTGEYQSKLTLMSESLRNDGRIWVPRKGGDDRPPAEIPEAERYYYLEERYPAYGNLAPRDIASRAAKVVCDDGLGVGGTGRGVYLDFRDTIAERGHDEVEGKYGNLFEMYERITGENPYETPMMIYPAPHYAMGGLWVDYELQTTIPGLFAIGEANFSDHGANRLGASALMQ
;
A
#
# COMPACT_ATOMS: atom_id res chain seq x y z
N MET A 1 -2.06 15.91 32.21
CA MET A 1 -1.17 15.88 31.02
C MET A 1 -1.08 17.28 30.50
N SER A 2 0.05 17.94 30.63
CA SER A 2 0.29 19.20 29.93
C SER A 2 0.33 18.84 28.44
N PHE A 3 -0.54 19.44 27.64
CA PHE A 3 -0.36 19.42 26.18
C PHE A 3 0.99 20.08 25.93
N ILE A 4 1.98 19.29 25.53
CA ILE A 4 3.22 19.81 24.98
C ILE A 4 2.78 20.64 23.79
N GLU A 5 3.17 21.91 23.73
CA GLU A 5 3.04 22.72 22.52
C GLU A 5 3.86 22.03 21.45
N ALA A 6 3.21 21.14 20.71
CA ALA A 6 3.84 20.42 19.63
C ALA A 6 4.11 21.43 18.52
N ASN A 7 5.34 21.51 18.08
CA ASN A 7 5.70 22.30 16.91
C ASN A 7 5.11 21.62 15.67
N PHE A 8 3.98 22.16 15.19
CA PHE A 8 3.31 21.72 13.97
C PHE A 8 3.86 22.38 12.71
N ASP A 9 5.05 22.97 12.77
CA ASP A 9 5.69 23.48 11.57
C ASP A 9 5.94 22.33 10.59
N ALA A 10 5.19 22.37 9.49
CA ALA A 10 5.31 21.36 8.44
C ALA A 10 6.60 21.51 7.61
N ARG A 11 7.44 22.52 7.86
CA ARG A 11 8.70 22.82 7.17
C ARG A 11 8.58 22.82 5.65
N ILE A 12 7.44 23.26 5.14
CA ILE A 12 7.19 23.32 3.70
C ILE A 12 8.01 24.46 3.12
N PRO A 13 8.88 24.20 2.12
CA PRO A 13 9.67 25.25 1.47
C PRO A 13 8.80 26.35 0.87
N ASP A 14 9.33 27.55 0.82
CA ASP A 14 8.68 28.69 0.19
C ASP A 14 8.59 28.53 -1.34
N GLY A 15 7.85 29.43 -1.98
CA GLY A 15 7.74 29.51 -3.42
C GLY A 15 6.61 28.69 -4.03
N PRO A 16 6.50 28.70 -5.37
CA PRO A 16 5.50 27.97 -6.11
C PRO A 16 5.58 26.46 -5.88
N ILE A 17 4.45 25.75 -5.96
CA ILE A 17 4.37 24.32 -5.69
C ILE A 17 5.35 23.49 -6.51
N GLY A 18 5.51 23.82 -7.80
CA GLY A 18 6.39 23.09 -8.72
C GLY A 18 7.90 23.31 -8.51
N SER A 19 8.29 24.27 -7.65
CA SER A 19 9.71 24.52 -7.33
C SER A 19 10.08 24.16 -5.89
N LYS A 20 9.13 23.77 -5.06
CA LYS A 20 9.38 23.52 -3.63
C LYS A 20 10.42 22.44 -3.39
N TRP A 21 10.42 21.37 -4.16
CA TRP A 21 11.42 20.32 -4.05
C TRP A 21 12.81 20.82 -4.39
N GLN A 22 12.96 21.58 -5.47
CA GLN A 22 14.24 22.19 -5.83
C GLN A 22 14.69 23.21 -4.78
N THR A 23 13.77 24.05 -4.28
CA THR A 23 14.07 25.00 -3.19
C THR A 23 14.60 24.27 -1.95
N TRP A 24 14.01 23.12 -1.62
CA TRP A 24 14.48 22.30 -0.51
C TRP A 24 15.89 21.74 -0.78
N LEU A 25 16.14 21.19 -1.97
CA LEU A 25 17.46 20.66 -2.35
C LEU A 25 18.54 21.74 -2.27
N ASP A 26 18.25 22.95 -2.74
CA ASP A 26 19.19 24.07 -2.78
C ASP A 26 19.50 24.62 -1.36
N ALA A 27 18.53 24.51 -0.45
CA ALA A 27 18.69 24.99 0.93
C ALA A 27 19.44 23.99 1.85
N HIS A 28 19.57 22.74 1.43
CA HIS A 28 20.11 21.69 2.30
C HIS A 28 21.54 21.28 1.90
N THR A 29 22.44 21.33 2.88
CA THR A 29 23.77 20.77 2.73
C THR A 29 23.77 19.31 3.12
N LEU A 30 24.07 18.42 2.17
CA LEU A 30 24.17 17.00 2.43
C LEU A 30 25.37 16.69 3.32
N VAL A 31 25.19 15.75 4.25
CA VAL A 31 26.30 15.21 5.07
C VAL A 31 27.38 14.64 4.13
N GLY A 32 28.59 15.15 4.24
CA GLY A 32 29.72 14.69 3.40
C GLY A 32 30.04 13.20 3.61
N PRO A 33 30.57 12.50 2.59
CA PRO A 33 30.82 11.05 2.67
C PRO A 33 31.66 10.60 3.88
N GLY A 34 32.68 11.37 4.25
CA GLY A 34 33.53 11.06 5.43
C GLY A 34 32.77 11.11 6.75
N ASN A 35 31.79 12.02 6.87
CA ASN A 35 30.99 12.16 8.08
C ASN A 35 29.85 11.12 8.16
N ARG A 36 29.36 10.62 7.03
CA ARG A 36 28.30 9.60 7.00
C ARG A 36 28.73 8.31 7.66
N ALA A 37 29.97 7.89 7.49
CA ALA A 37 30.52 6.66 8.07
C ALA A 37 30.52 6.66 9.62
N GLY A 38 30.50 7.86 10.25
CA GLY A 38 30.35 8.02 11.69
C GLY A 38 28.90 8.05 12.19
N LYS A 39 27.91 8.06 11.29
CA LYS A 39 26.49 8.17 11.62
C LYS A 39 25.78 6.83 11.50
N SER A 40 24.89 6.57 12.46
CA SER A 40 24.09 5.36 12.52
C SER A 40 22.59 5.65 12.41
N VAL A 41 21.87 4.79 11.70
CA VAL A 41 20.43 4.90 11.52
C VAL A 41 19.78 3.56 11.87
N ILE A 42 18.70 3.62 12.64
CA ILE A 42 17.85 2.47 12.91
C ILE A 42 16.61 2.56 12.01
N VAL A 43 16.26 1.45 11.36
CA VAL A 43 15.02 1.32 10.56
C VAL A 43 14.16 0.21 11.17
N ILE A 44 12.94 0.57 11.60
CA ILE A 44 11.97 -0.35 12.18
C ILE A 44 10.95 -0.75 11.12
N GLY A 45 10.98 -2.01 10.73
CA GLY A 45 10.21 -2.56 9.62
C GLY A 45 11.05 -2.68 8.36
N THR A 46 10.96 -3.84 7.72
CA THR A 46 11.72 -4.20 6.51
C THR A 46 10.80 -4.50 5.33
N GLY A 47 9.61 -3.89 5.31
CA GLY A 47 8.75 -3.84 4.15
C GLY A 47 9.36 -2.99 3.03
N LEU A 48 8.63 -2.73 1.95
CA LEU A 48 9.15 -2.01 0.79
C LEU A 48 9.80 -0.67 1.18
N ALA A 49 9.12 0.15 1.97
CA ALA A 49 9.65 1.45 2.42
C ALA A 49 10.93 1.29 3.26
N GLY A 50 10.90 0.40 4.27
CA GLY A 50 12.03 0.22 5.17
C GLY A 50 13.25 -0.42 4.50
N ALA A 51 13.06 -1.43 3.65
CA ALA A 51 14.14 -2.07 2.89
C ALA A 51 14.77 -1.09 1.89
N SER A 52 13.96 -0.29 1.18
CA SER A 52 14.44 0.73 0.25
C SER A 52 15.24 1.83 0.97
N ALA A 53 14.72 2.32 2.11
CA ALA A 53 15.41 3.32 2.92
C ALA A 53 16.73 2.78 3.48
N ALA A 54 16.72 1.59 4.06
CA ALA A 54 17.92 0.95 4.62
C ALA A 54 19.00 0.70 3.56
N ALA A 55 18.61 0.18 2.39
CA ALA A 55 19.50 -0.02 1.26
C ALA A 55 20.14 1.29 0.78
N SER A 56 19.31 2.33 0.60
CA SER A 56 19.75 3.64 0.11
C SER A 56 20.68 4.34 1.11
N LEU A 57 20.34 4.33 2.39
CA LEU A 57 21.18 4.92 3.44
C LEU A 57 22.52 4.22 3.55
N ALA A 58 22.52 2.88 3.56
CA ALA A 58 23.75 2.09 3.63
C ALA A 58 24.61 2.26 2.36
N ALA A 59 24.01 2.32 1.16
CA ALA A 59 24.71 2.62 -0.08
C ALA A 59 25.36 4.01 -0.07
N ASN A 60 24.74 4.98 0.63
CA ASN A 60 25.27 6.32 0.83
C ASN A 60 26.33 6.42 1.96
N GLY A 61 26.66 5.32 2.64
CA GLY A 61 27.76 5.25 3.60
C GLY A 61 27.37 5.39 5.08
N PHE A 62 26.06 5.42 5.40
CA PHE A 62 25.59 5.34 6.79
C PHE A 62 25.66 3.91 7.33
N LYS A 63 25.83 3.77 8.64
CA LYS A 63 25.68 2.48 9.34
C LYS A 63 24.22 2.23 9.62
N VAL A 64 23.65 1.14 9.09
CA VAL A 64 22.21 0.89 9.21
C VAL A 64 21.95 -0.39 10.01
N LYS A 65 21.01 -0.31 10.97
CA LYS A 65 20.43 -1.44 11.68
C LYS A 65 18.96 -1.52 11.34
N SER A 66 18.52 -2.61 10.70
CA SER A 66 17.12 -2.83 10.32
C SER A 66 16.50 -3.92 11.17
N PHE A 67 15.35 -3.67 11.75
CA PHE A 67 14.62 -4.60 12.61
C PHE A 67 13.38 -5.14 11.92
N CYS A 68 13.29 -6.46 11.84
CA CYS A 68 12.22 -7.20 11.22
C CYS A 68 11.44 -8.01 12.26
N PHE A 69 10.15 -7.75 12.40
CA PHE A 69 9.28 -8.55 13.28
C PHE A 69 9.18 -10.00 12.80
N GLN A 70 9.15 -10.21 11.50
CA GLN A 70 9.08 -11.52 10.88
C GLN A 70 10.46 -12.22 10.83
N ASP A 71 10.47 -13.46 10.41
CA ASP A 71 11.69 -14.25 10.18
C ASP A 71 12.45 -13.83 8.90
N SER A 72 11.79 -13.09 8.03
CA SER A 72 12.38 -12.56 6.80
C SER A 72 11.66 -11.28 6.34
N PRO A 73 12.39 -10.28 5.81
CA PRO A 73 11.83 -9.13 5.12
C PRO A 73 10.80 -9.50 4.04
N ARG A 74 10.99 -10.62 3.36
CA ARG A 74 10.08 -11.11 2.31
C ARG A 74 8.68 -11.46 2.79
N ARG A 75 8.42 -11.47 4.11
CA ARG A 75 7.09 -11.70 4.70
C ARG A 75 6.36 -10.42 5.05
N ALA A 76 6.89 -9.27 4.66
CA ALA A 76 6.23 -7.98 4.84
C ALA A 76 4.91 -7.91 4.05
N HIS A 77 3.96 -7.10 4.53
CA HIS A 77 2.67 -6.91 3.87
C HIS A 77 2.80 -6.45 2.41
N SER A 78 3.87 -5.74 2.05
CA SER A 78 4.14 -5.27 0.69
C SER A 78 4.02 -6.36 -0.38
N ILE A 79 4.32 -7.63 -0.06
CA ILE A 79 4.18 -8.75 -1.01
C ILE A 79 2.73 -9.01 -1.44
N ALA A 80 1.76 -8.57 -0.67
CA ALA A 80 0.34 -8.77 -0.96
C ALA A 80 -0.22 -7.76 -1.97
N ALA A 81 0.51 -6.71 -2.32
CA ALA A 81 0.07 -5.73 -3.31
C ALA A 81 0.17 -6.30 -4.73
N GLN A 82 -0.95 -6.34 -5.44
CA GLN A 82 -1.08 -7.03 -6.73
C GLN A 82 -1.19 -6.08 -7.91
N GLY A 83 -1.92 -4.96 -7.72
CA GLY A 83 -2.43 -4.13 -8.80
C GLY A 83 -1.36 -3.43 -9.63
N GLY A 84 -0.37 -2.84 -9.02
CA GLY A 84 0.65 -2.04 -9.70
C GLY A 84 1.12 -0.85 -8.88
N ILE A 85 1.95 -0.04 -9.50
CA ILE A 85 2.48 1.22 -8.96
C ILE A 85 2.30 2.35 -9.98
N ASN A 86 1.73 3.48 -9.54
CA ASN A 86 1.54 4.65 -10.39
C ASN A 86 2.83 5.45 -10.54
N ALA A 87 3.05 6.01 -11.72
CA ALA A 87 4.06 7.04 -11.94
C ALA A 87 3.72 7.92 -13.15
N ALA A 88 4.10 9.19 -13.08
CA ALA A 88 3.79 10.20 -14.10
C ALA A 88 4.80 10.16 -15.26
N LYS A 89 4.90 9.04 -16.00
CA LYS A 89 5.88 8.84 -17.10
C LYS A 89 5.30 8.96 -18.50
N ASP A 90 3.99 9.02 -18.66
CA ASP A 90 3.26 9.18 -19.94
C ASP A 90 3.73 8.27 -21.10
N TYR A 91 4.05 7.01 -20.80
CA TYR A 91 4.49 6.04 -21.83
C TYR A 91 3.41 5.71 -22.87
N ALA A 92 2.14 5.91 -22.52
CA ALA A 92 1.00 5.68 -23.42
C ALA A 92 0.66 6.90 -24.29
N ASN A 93 1.34 8.04 -24.13
CA ASN A 93 1.05 9.32 -24.80
C ASN A 93 -0.41 9.81 -24.61
N GLU A 94 -0.95 9.63 -23.41
CA GLU A 94 -2.30 10.06 -23.04
C GLU A 94 -2.31 11.45 -22.36
N GLY A 95 -1.20 12.15 -22.38
CA GLY A 95 -1.01 13.47 -21.76
C GLY A 95 -0.92 13.38 -20.23
N ASP A 96 -0.36 12.30 -19.70
CA ASP A 96 -0.07 12.19 -18.27
C ASP A 96 1.10 13.10 -17.88
N SER A 97 1.12 13.52 -16.62
CA SER A 97 2.14 14.43 -16.09
C SER A 97 2.13 14.43 -14.57
N THR A 98 3.21 14.96 -13.98
CA THR A 98 3.28 15.24 -12.53
C THR A 98 2.05 16.03 -12.06
N ARG A 99 1.65 17.06 -12.81
CA ARG A 99 0.47 17.87 -12.47
C ARG A 99 -0.82 17.05 -12.51
N ARG A 100 -0.98 16.17 -13.49
CA ARG A 100 -2.18 15.33 -13.60
C ARG A 100 -2.25 14.32 -12.47
N LEU A 101 -1.14 13.63 -12.17
CA LEU A 101 -1.05 12.72 -11.03
C LEU A 101 -1.31 13.44 -9.70
N PHE A 102 -0.76 14.64 -9.53
CA PHE A 102 -1.03 15.50 -8.37
C PHE A 102 -2.53 15.82 -8.23
N VAL A 103 -3.16 16.32 -9.30
CA VAL A 103 -4.60 16.67 -9.29
C VAL A 103 -5.47 15.46 -9.00
N ASP A 104 -5.18 14.31 -9.62
CA ASP A 104 -5.92 13.08 -9.41
C ASP A 104 -5.78 12.58 -7.95
N THR A 105 -4.57 12.68 -7.38
CA THR A 105 -4.32 12.31 -5.97
C THR A 105 -5.06 13.24 -5.01
N MET A 106 -5.02 14.56 -5.25
CA MET A 106 -5.74 15.53 -4.43
C MET A 106 -7.26 15.33 -4.48
N LYS A 107 -7.82 15.15 -5.68
CA LYS A 107 -9.25 14.87 -5.86
C LYS A 107 -9.65 13.53 -5.26
N GLY A 108 -8.88 12.48 -5.53
CA GLY A 108 -9.12 11.14 -4.98
C GLY A 108 -9.10 11.12 -3.46
N GLY A 109 -8.26 11.95 -2.85
CA GLY A 109 -8.13 12.14 -1.41
C GLY A 109 -9.10 13.14 -0.79
N ASP A 110 -10.12 13.59 -1.54
CA ASP A 110 -11.12 14.58 -1.09
C ASP A 110 -10.49 15.89 -0.58
N PHE A 111 -9.39 16.31 -1.19
CA PHE A 111 -8.64 17.51 -0.83
C PHE A 111 -8.21 17.56 0.65
N ARG A 112 -7.96 16.38 1.26
CA ARG A 112 -7.55 16.23 2.67
C ARG A 112 -6.06 15.96 2.84
N SER A 113 -5.27 16.22 1.79
CA SER A 113 -3.81 16.04 1.79
C SER A 113 -3.09 17.38 1.82
N ARG A 114 -1.81 17.39 2.16
CA ARG A 114 -0.93 18.54 2.00
C ARG A 114 -0.39 18.63 0.58
N GLU A 115 -0.75 19.69 -0.12
CA GLU A 115 -0.42 19.89 -1.55
C GLU A 115 1.09 19.73 -1.85
N ALA A 116 1.95 20.33 -1.03
CA ALA A 116 3.39 20.27 -1.24
C ALA A 116 3.95 18.84 -1.18
N ASN A 117 3.44 18.03 -0.27
CA ASN A 117 3.86 16.63 -0.12
C ASN A 117 3.34 15.78 -1.30
N VAL A 118 2.09 15.99 -1.71
CA VAL A 118 1.51 15.29 -2.86
C VAL A 118 2.23 15.64 -4.16
N TRP A 119 2.59 16.92 -4.34
CA TRP A 119 3.37 17.33 -5.51
C TRP A 119 4.72 16.63 -5.54
N ARG A 120 5.47 16.64 -4.42
CA ARG A 120 6.75 15.95 -4.32
C ARG A 120 6.63 14.46 -4.64
N LEU A 121 5.59 13.78 -4.10
CA LEU A 121 5.34 12.37 -4.39
C LEU A 121 5.10 12.14 -5.89
N ALA A 122 4.29 12.98 -6.53
CA ALA A 122 4.01 12.89 -7.96
C ALA A 122 5.26 13.16 -8.82
N GLU A 123 6.09 14.12 -8.43
CA GLU A 123 7.35 14.45 -9.11
C GLU A 123 8.37 13.31 -9.00
N LEU A 124 8.56 12.76 -7.79
CA LEU A 124 9.51 11.67 -7.56
C LEU A 124 9.03 10.30 -8.06
N SER A 125 7.77 10.15 -8.40
CA SER A 125 7.20 8.89 -8.87
C SER A 125 7.96 8.28 -10.06
N GLN A 126 8.46 9.13 -10.95
CA GLN A 126 9.24 8.70 -12.12
C GLN A 126 10.55 8.03 -11.70
N ASN A 127 11.26 8.63 -10.74
CA ASN A 127 12.54 8.12 -10.24
C ASN A 127 12.36 6.79 -9.49
N ILE A 128 11.22 6.61 -8.80
CA ILE A 128 10.90 5.35 -8.12
C ILE A 128 10.83 4.18 -9.10
N ILE A 129 10.20 4.38 -10.27
CA ILE A 129 10.13 3.34 -11.32
C ILE A 129 11.53 3.06 -11.87
N ASP A 130 12.33 4.09 -12.15
CA ASP A 130 13.69 3.91 -12.68
C ASP A 130 14.58 3.15 -11.68
N GLN A 131 14.49 3.48 -10.40
CA GLN A 131 15.17 2.75 -9.34
C GLN A 131 14.72 1.28 -9.26
N ALA A 132 13.41 1.03 -9.33
CA ALA A 132 12.87 -0.33 -9.28
C ALA A 132 13.36 -1.17 -10.49
N VAL A 133 13.40 -0.58 -11.69
CA VAL A 133 13.97 -1.23 -12.88
C VAL A 133 15.45 -1.54 -12.68
N ALA A 134 16.22 -0.59 -12.15
CA ALA A 134 17.65 -0.78 -11.86
C ALA A 134 17.90 -1.86 -10.79
N GLN A 135 16.95 -2.07 -9.88
CA GLN A 135 16.98 -3.14 -8.89
C GLN A 135 16.50 -4.51 -9.44
N GLY A 136 16.19 -4.60 -10.74
CA GLY A 136 15.82 -5.83 -11.41
C GLY A 136 14.34 -6.20 -11.30
N VAL A 137 13.46 -5.27 -10.97
CA VAL A 137 12.01 -5.53 -10.96
C VAL A 137 11.50 -5.82 -12.37
N PRO A 138 10.92 -7.00 -12.64
CA PRO A 138 10.52 -7.42 -13.97
C PRO A 138 9.15 -6.85 -14.36
N PHE A 139 9.04 -5.53 -14.49
CA PHE A 139 7.81 -4.92 -14.99
C PHE A 139 7.43 -5.48 -16.37
N ASN A 140 6.14 -5.56 -16.61
CA ASN A 140 5.61 -5.95 -17.92
C ASN A 140 6.12 -4.97 -18.99
N ARG A 141 6.34 -5.48 -20.21
CA ARG A 141 6.87 -4.69 -21.32
C ARG A 141 5.99 -4.84 -22.55
N GLU A 142 5.93 -3.78 -23.34
CA GLU A 142 5.39 -3.78 -24.67
C GLU A 142 6.34 -4.51 -25.64
N TYR A 143 5.85 -4.89 -26.82
CA TYR A 143 6.64 -5.57 -27.83
C TYR A 143 7.92 -4.81 -28.21
N GLY A 144 7.87 -3.48 -28.22
CA GLY A 144 9.03 -2.61 -28.49
C GLY A 144 10.02 -2.47 -27.33
N GLY A 145 9.79 -3.16 -26.19
CA GLY A 145 10.70 -3.17 -25.03
C GLY A 145 10.47 -2.07 -24.00
N SER A 146 9.61 -1.09 -24.26
CA SER A 146 9.19 -0.09 -23.27
C SER A 146 8.36 -0.74 -22.15
N LEU A 147 8.32 -0.12 -20.97
CA LEU A 147 7.49 -0.61 -19.88
C LEU A 147 6.01 -0.45 -20.23
N ALA A 148 5.25 -1.53 -20.06
CA ALA A 148 3.80 -1.51 -20.23
C ALA A 148 3.11 -0.80 -19.06
N THR A 149 2.09 -0.03 -19.38
CA THR A 149 1.23 0.64 -18.41
C THR A 149 -0.23 0.25 -18.62
N ARG A 150 -1.04 0.45 -17.59
CA ARG A 150 -2.49 0.26 -17.67
C ARG A 150 -3.22 1.30 -16.86
N SER A 151 -4.51 1.50 -17.14
CA SER A 151 -5.42 2.22 -16.25
C SER A 151 -5.72 1.35 -15.03
N PHE A 152 -6.05 1.99 -13.91
CA PHE A 152 -6.40 1.30 -12.68
C PHE A 152 -7.54 2.05 -11.98
N GLY A 153 -8.36 1.38 -11.18
CA GLY A 153 -9.59 1.90 -10.62
C GLY A 153 -9.49 3.34 -10.09
N GLY A 154 -10.34 4.22 -10.59
CA GLY A 154 -10.36 5.66 -10.30
C GLY A 154 -9.37 6.51 -11.12
N VAL A 155 -8.58 5.92 -12.03
CA VAL A 155 -7.61 6.63 -12.87
C VAL A 155 -7.95 6.41 -14.34
N LEU A 156 -8.13 7.50 -15.09
CA LEU A 156 -8.54 7.47 -16.50
C LEU A 156 -7.39 7.37 -17.50
N VAL A 157 -6.13 7.40 -17.02
CA VAL A 157 -4.92 7.30 -17.86
C VAL A 157 -4.12 6.05 -17.53
N GLN A 158 -3.37 5.57 -18.49
CA GLN A 158 -2.48 4.42 -18.34
C GLN A 158 -1.15 4.85 -17.69
N ARG A 159 -1.12 4.92 -16.36
CA ARG A 159 0.07 5.29 -15.58
C ARG A 159 0.52 4.22 -14.59
N THR A 160 -0.17 3.10 -14.53
CA THR A 160 0.11 2.04 -13.56
C THR A 160 1.05 1.01 -14.17
N PHE A 161 2.28 0.96 -13.67
CA PHE A 161 3.28 -0.07 -13.97
C PHE A 161 2.99 -1.33 -13.16
N TYR A 162 3.18 -2.52 -13.74
CA TYR A 162 2.73 -3.77 -13.10
C TYR A 162 3.58 -4.99 -13.49
N THR A 163 3.46 -6.05 -12.70
CA THR A 163 4.07 -7.38 -12.92
C THR A 163 3.00 -8.47 -12.80
N ARG A 164 1.93 -8.37 -13.56
CA ARG A 164 0.85 -9.37 -13.69
C ARG A 164 0.41 -9.99 -12.34
N GLY A 165 -0.10 -9.18 -11.41
CA GLY A 165 -0.63 -9.64 -10.12
C GLY A 165 0.41 -9.83 -9.01
N GLN A 166 1.70 -9.60 -9.27
CA GLN A 166 2.79 -9.79 -8.31
C GLN A 166 3.60 -8.51 -8.05
N THR A 167 3.04 -7.34 -8.34
CA THR A 167 3.82 -6.08 -8.34
C THR A 167 4.47 -5.80 -7.00
N GLY A 168 3.75 -5.91 -5.90
CA GLY A 168 4.30 -5.69 -4.57
C GLY A 168 5.38 -6.71 -4.18
N GLN A 169 5.19 -7.97 -4.58
CA GLN A 169 6.17 -9.03 -4.35
C GLN A 169 7.48 -8.73 -5.09
N GLN A 170 7.41 -8.36 -6.36
CA GLN A 170 8.59 -8.08 -7.18
C GLN A 170 9.33 -6.81 -6.73
N LEU A 171 8.59 -5.75 -6.40
CA LEU A 171 9.17 -4.54 -5.80
C LEU A 171 9.87 -4.85 -4.47
N MET A 172 9.23 -5.66 -3.61
CA MET A 172 9.80 -6.06 -2.34
C MET A 172 11.08 -6.89 -2.52
N LEU A 173 11.10 -7.81 -3.49
CA LEU A 173 12.29 -8.61 -3.81
C LEU A 173 13.44 -7.74 -4.34
N GLY A 174 13.14 -6.73 -5.17
CA GLY A 174 14.14 -5.76 -5.64
C GLY A 174 14.77 -4.96 -4.49
N ALA A 175 13.92 -4.38 -3.63
CA ALA A 175 14.38 -3.64 -2.46
C ALA A 175 15.15 -4.52 -1.46
N TYR A 176 14.68 -5.75 -1.23
CA TYR A 176 15.34 -6.73 -0.37
C TYR A 176 16.71 -7.12 -0.92
N SER A 177 16.81 -7.40 -2.22
CA SER A 177 18.08 -7.69 -2.88
C SER A 177 19.09 -6.54 -2.73
N ALA A 178 18.62 -5.30 -2.93
CA ALA A 178 19.45 -4.11 -2.72
C ALA A 178 19.94 -4.00 -1.26
N LEU A 179 19.07 -4.31 -0.28
CA LEU A 179 19.45 -4.34 1.14
C LEU A 179 20.47 -5.43 1.42
N GLU A 180 20.29 -6.65 0.90
CA GLU A 180 21.22 -7.77 1.09
C GLU A 180 22.61 -7.48 0.51
N HIS A 181 22.72 -6.73 -0.59
CA HIS A 181 24.00 -6.22 -1.07
C HIS A 181 24.72 -5.35 -0.03
N GLN A 182 23.97 -4.54 0.72
CA GLN A 182 24.54 -3.69 1.78
C GLN A 182 24.92 -4.52 3.03
N VAL A 183 24.16 -5.55 3.34
CA VAL A 183 24.49 -6.53 4.41
C VAL A 183 25.77 -7.27 4.07
N ALA A 184 25.89 -7.81 2.86
CA ALA A 184 27.08 -8.49 2.39
C ALA A 184 28.33 -7.57 2.40
N ALA A 185 28.13 -6.28 2.16
CA ALA A 185 29.21 -5.27 2.22
C ALA A 185 29.51 -4.77 3.65
N GLY A 186 28.84 -5.30 4.68
CA GLY A 186 29.04 -4.92 6.09
C GLY A 186 28.56 -3.52 6.47
N ARG A 187 27.72 -2.87 5.64
CA ARG A 187 27.18 -1.53 5.88
C ARG A 187 25.80 -1.53 6.53
N ALA A 188 25.07 -2.64 6.42
CA ALA A 188 23.78 -2.84 7.07
C ALA A 188 23.77 -4.15 7.87
N THR A 189 22.96 -4.18 8.94
CA THR A 189 22.66 -5.40 9.71
C THR A 189 21.15 -5.55 9.81
N VAL A 190 20.64 -6.73 9.49
CA VAL A 190 19.21 -7.05 9.61
C VAL A 190 18.99 -7.97 10.80
N TYR A 191 18.15 -7.52 11.73
CA TYR A 191 17.74 -8.25 12.92
C TYR A 191 16.35 -8.85 12.68
N ASN A 192 16.29 -10.10 12.27
CA ASN A 192 15.04 -10.83 12.07
C ASN A 192 14.47 -11.29 13.41
N ARG A 193 13.12 -11.43 13.49
CA ARG A 193 12.39 -11.80 14.71
C ARG A 193 12.70 -10.88 15.90
N HIS A 194 12.74 -9.58 15.63
CA HIS A 194 12.88 -8.56 16.66
C HIS A 194 11.66 -7.63 16.66
N GLU A 195 11.04 -7.50 17.82
CA GLU A 195 9.91 -6.60 18.05
C GLU A 195 10.40 -5.30 18.70
N MET A 196 10.06 -4.17 18.13
CA MET A 196 10.27 -2.89 18.77
C MET A 196 9.30 -2.74 19.97
N LEU A 197 9.82 -2.62 21.17
CA LEU A 197 9.06 -2.39 22.38
C LEU A 197 8.87 -0.92 22.69
N ASP A 198 9.90 -0.09 22.41
CA ASP A 198 9.82 1.34 22.71
C ASP A 198 10.85 2.16 21.91
N VAL A 199 10.59 3.48 21.80
CA VAL A 199 11.53 4.48 21.30
C VAL A 199 12.25 5.11 22.51
N VAL A 200 13.56 5.21 22.44
CA VAL A 200 14.33 5.93 23.45
C VAL A 200 14.37 7.41 23.09
N VAL A 201 13.73 8.23 23.90
CA VAL A 201 13.76 9.69 23.79
C VAL A 201 14.58 10.24 24.95
N ALA A 202 15.65 10.95 24.63
CA ALA A 202 16.50 11.64 25.60
C ALA A 202 16.71 13.09 25.16
N ASP A 203 16.59 14.01 26.10
CA ASP A 203 16.70 15.46 25.85
C ASP A 203 15.75 15.96 24.74
N GLY A 204 14.56 15.34 24.63
CA GLY A 204 13.55 15.65 23.62
C GLY A 204 13.79 15.09 22.23
N GLU A 205 14.83 14.30 22.03
CA GLU A 205 15.18 13.71 20.73
C GLU A 205 15.19 12.17 20.78
N ALA A 206 14.84 11.53 19.66
CA ALA A 206 14.97 10.08 19.50
C ALA A 206 16.46 9.70 19.37
N LYS A 207 16.92 8.84 20.26
CA LYS A 207 18.32 8.40 20.34
C LYS A 207 18.51 6.90 20.15
N GLY A 208 17.44 6.16 19.91
CA GLY A 208 17.47 4.71 19.70
C GLY A 208 16.16 4.02 19.98
N VAL A 209 16.24 2.70 20.14
CA VAL A 209 15.09 1.84 20.40
C VAL A 209 15.39 0.76 21.44
N ILE A 210 14.35 0.27 22.08
CA ILE A 210 14.35 -0.96 22.87
C ILE A 210 13.63 -2.02 22.05
N VAL A 211 14.25 -3.16 21.87
CA VAL A 211 13.67 -4.27 21.10
C VAL A 211 13.68 -5.55 21.93
N ARG A 212 12.80 -6.48 21.59
CA ARG A 212 12.78 -7.84 22.11
C ARG A 212 13.17 -8.81 21.01
N ASN A 213 14.17 -9.62 21.26
CA ASN A 213 14.46 -10.78 20.44
C ASN A 213 13.37 -11.84 20.68
N LEU A 214 12.59 -12.15 19.67
CA LEU A 214 11.44 -13.07 19.77
C LEU A 214 11.87 -14.55 19.84
N VAL A 215 13.14 -14.84 19.59
CA VAL A 215 13.69 -16.22 19.71
C VAL A 215 14.20 -16.49 21.12
N THR A 216 14.96 -15.56 21.68
CA THR A 216 15.61 -15.72 23.01
C THR A 216 14.79 -15.11 24.14
N GLY A 217 13.90 -14.16 23.84
CA GLY A 217 13.16 -13.37 24.83
C GLY A 217 13.98 -12.19 25.41
N GLU A 218 15.24 -12.03 25.04
CA GLU A 218 16.11 -10.97 25.53
C GLU A 218 15.64 -9.58 25.12
N ILE A 219 15.84 -8.62 26.02
CA ILE A 219 15.58 -7.20 25.78
C ILE A 219 16.89 -6.51 25.44
N GLU A 220 16.96 -5.95 24.26
CA GLU A 220 18.15 -5.29 23.73
C GLU A 220 17.93 -3.78 23.59
N ARG A 221 19.00 -3.00 23.74
CA ARG A 221 19.03 -1.56 23.58
C ARG A 221 19.93 -1.19 22.42
N HIS A 222 19.42 -0.43 21.47
CA HIS A 222 20.19 0.01 20.32
C HIS A 222 20.14 1.53 20.21
N ALA A 223 21.32 2.17 20.29
CA ALA A 223 21.45 3.61 20.05
C ALA A 223 21.67 3.90 18.56
N ALA A 224 21.21 5.08 18.12
CA ALA A 224 21.45 5.62 16.79
C ALA A 224 21.30 7.14 16.77
N ASP A 225 21.84 7.77 15.72
CA ASP A 225 21.71 9.21 15.46
C ASP A 225 20.29 9.56 14.92
N ALA A 226 19.61 8.62 14.29
CA ALA A 226 18.24 8.75 13.81
C ALA A 226 17.50 7.41 13.85
N VAL A 227 16.18 7.48 14.04
CA VAL A 227 15.26 6.33 14.02
C VAL A 227 14.20 6.55 12.95
N ILE A 228 13.99 5.57 12.09
CA ILE A 228 12.98 5.58 11.03
C ILE A 228 11.97 4.49 11.31
N LEU A 229 10.70 4.86 11.45
CA LEU A 229 9.59 3.93 11.53
C LEU A 229 9.02 3.66 10.14
N ALA A 230 9.13 2.42 9.71
CA ALA A 230 8.61 1.89 8.44
C ALA A 230 7.73 0.65 8.71
N SER A 231 6.97 0.69 9.79
CA SER A 231 6.20 -0.45 10.33
C SER A 231 4.93 -0.78 9.53
N GLY A 232 4.62 0.01 8.50
CA GLY A 232 3.41 -0.16 7.69
C GLY A 232 2.15 0.35 8.38
N GLY A 233 1.00 0.04 7.79
CA GLY A 233 -0.32 0.45 8.28
C GLY A 233 -0.81 -0.38 9.47
N TYR A 234 -1.99 -0.03 9.97
CA TYR A 234 -2.56 -0.60 11.19
C TYR A 234 -4.01 -1.08 11.04
N THR A 235 -4.45 -1.44 9.82
CA THR A 235 -5.84 -1.90 9.64
C THR A 235 -6.16 -3.20 10.39
N ASN A 236 -5.15 -3.88 10.96
CA ASN A 236 -5.35 -4.99 11.90
C ASN A 236 -6.01 -4.61 13.24
N VAL A 237 -6.25 -3.31 13.50
CA VAL A 237 -7.13 -2.88 14.61
C VAL A 237 -8.60 -3.21 14.33
N TYR A 238 -8.96 -3.45 13.08
CA TYR A 238 -10.30 -3.90 12.69
C TYR A 238 -10.36 -5.43 12.60
N TYR A 239 -11.53 -5.99 12.86
CA TYR A 239 -11.77 -7.41 12.68
C TYR A 239 -11.62 -7.80 11.20
N LEU A 240 -10.71 -8.70 10.91
CA LEU A 240 -10.35 -9.19 9.57
C LEU A 240 -10.09 -8.06 8.56
N SER A 241 -8.84 -7.69 8.45
CA SER A 241 -8.34 -6.81 7.40
C SER A 241 -7.53 -7.60 6.37
N THR A 242 -7.11 -6.93 5.30
CA THR A 242 -6.18 -7.53 4.31
C THR A 242 -4.72 -7.46 4.76
N ASN A 243 -4.41 -6.73 5.84
CA ASN A 243 -3.04 -6.54 6.29
C ASN A 243 -2.44 -7.81 6.91
N ALA A 244 -1.18 -8.05 6.63
CA ALA A 244 -0.42 -9.08 7.33
C ALA A 244 -0.34 -8.79 8.83
N MET A 245 -0.33 -9.84 9.66
CA MET A 245 -0.35 -9.71 11.13
C MET A 245 0.83 -8.90 11.70
N GLY A 246 1.96 -8.86 10.98
CA GLY A 246 3.11 -8.03 11.35
C GLY A 246 2.91 -6.53 11.14
N SER A 247 1.92 -6.13 10.32
CA SER A 247 1.54 -4.72 10.12
C SER A 247 0.51 -4.32 11.15
N ASN A 248 0.99 -3.97 12.35
CA ASN A 248 0.14 -3.61 13.49
C ASN A 248 0.53 -2.24 14.06
N VAL A 249 -0.31 -1.70 14.93
CA VAL A 249 -0.16 -0.34 15.48
C VAL A 249 0.97 -0.22 16.52
N THR A 250 1.62 -1.30 16.94
CA THR A 250 2.49 -1.30 18.14
C THR A 250 3.60 -0.25 18.05
N ALA A 251 4.38 -0.22 16.97
CA ALA A 251 5.50 0.73 16.85
C ALA A 251 5.03 2.19 16.80
N THR A 252 4.01 2.50 16.00
CA THR A 252 3.44 3.85 15.89
C THR A 252 2.77 4.28 17.20
N TRP A 253 2.11 3.35 17.90
CA TRP A 253 1.53 3.61 19.22
C TRP A 253 2.60 3.91 20.27
N ARG A 254 3.73 3.20 20.29
CA ARG A 254 4.85 3.48 21.20
C ARG A 254 5.42 4.86 20.95
N ALA A 255 5.66 5.23 19.70
CA ALA A 255 6.09 6.58 19.35
C ALA A 255 5.07 7.65 19.80
N HIS A 256 3.77 7.39 19.60
CA HIS A 256 2.70 8.28 20.02
C HIS A 256 2.71 8.51 21.55
N LYS A 257 2.95 7.49 22.34
CA LYS A 257 3.06 7.63 23.80
C LYS A 257 4.22 8.53 24.26
N HIS A 258 5.25 8.66 23.44
CA HIS A 258 6.37 9.57 23.69
C HIS A 258 6.19 10.97 23.11
N GLY A 259 5.03 11.26 22.50
CA GLY A 259 4.70 12.59 21.99
C GLY A 259 4.73 12.74 20.47
N ALA A 260 5.02 11.67 19.71
CA ALA A 260 4.79 11.69 18.27
C ALA A 260 3.29 11.75 18.00
N LEU A 261 2.83 12.81 17.35
CA LEU A 261 1.40 13.00 17.11
C LEU A 261 0.92 12.16 15.95
N MET A 262 -0.34 11.77 15.98
CA MET A 262 -1.02 11.09 14.86
C MET A 262 -1.90 12.09 14.11
N ALA A 263 -2.00 11.88 12.80
CA ALA A 263 -2.90 12.61 11.92
C ALA A 263 -3.83 11.65 11.17
N ASN A 264 -5.06 12.07 10.96
CA ASN A 264 -6.10 11.34 10.22
C ASN A 264 -6.29 9.86 10.67
N PRO A 265 -6.23 9.51 11.97
CA PRO A 265 -6.18 8.11 12.40
C PRO A 265 -7.42 7.29 12.00
N CYS A 266 -8.54 7.94 11.72
CA CYS A 266 -9.79 7.30 11.30
C CYS A 266 -9.90 7.11 9.78
N TYR A 267 -8.98 7.63 8.98
CA TYR A 267 -9.04 7.48 7.54
C TYR A 267 -8.49 6.12 7.12
N THR A 268 -9.41 5.21 6.86
CA THR A 268 -9.11 3.84 6.44
C THR A 268 -9.79 3.54 5.11
N GLN A 269 -9.02 3.09 4.14
CA GLN A 269 -9.56 2.65 2.86
C GLN A 269 -10.08 1.23 2.97
N ILE A 270 -11.28 1.02 2.45
CA ILE A 270 -11.88 -0.30 2.28
C ILE A 270 -11.62 -0.78 0.85
N HIS A 271 -11.16 -2.02 0.70
CA HIS A 271 -10.96 -2.63 -0.62
C HIS A 271 -12.21 -3.42 -1.03
N PRO A 272 -12.77 -3.21 -2.23
CA PRO A 272 -14.05 -3.82 -2.61
C PRO A 272 -13.97 -5.30 -2.99
N THR A 273 -12.78 -5.81 -3.35
CA THR A 273 -12.61 -7.13 -3.96
C THR A 273 -11.80 -8.09 -3.11
N CYS A 274 -12.19 -8.27 -1.83
CA CYS A 274 -11.53 -9.27 -0.99
C CYS A 274 -12.33 -10.57 -1.00
N ILE A 275 -11.64 -11.71 -0.95
CA ILE A 275 -12.30 -13.02 -0.75
C ILE A 275 -12.92 -12.99 0.65
N PRO A 276 -14.23 -13.30 0.81
CA PRO A 276 -14.87 -13.37 2.10
C PRO A 276 -14.18 -14.39 3.04
N GLN A 277 -14.50 -14.32 4.32
CA GLN A 277 -13.98 -15.27 5.28
C GLN A 277 -14.39 -16.70 4.90
N THR A 278 -13.39 -17.57 4.72
CA THR A 278 -13.60 -18.97 4.32
C THR A 278 -13.41 -19.96 5.49
N GLY A 279 -12.90 -19.52 6.64
CA GLY A 279 -12.65 -20.37 7.80
C GLY A 279 -12.60 -19.62 9.11
N GLU A 280 -12.88 -20.31 10.21
CA GLU A 280 -12.95 -19.73 11.55
C GLU A 280 -11.62 -19.15 12.03
N TYR A 281 -10.51 -19.78 11.65
CA TYR A 281 -9.15 -19.40 12.08
C TYR A 281 -8.40 -18.52 11.10
N GLN A 282 -9.08 -17.92 10.14
CA GLN A 282 -8.46 -17.04 9.15
C GLN A 282 -7.95 -15.74 9.79
N SER A 283 -6.66 -15.49 9.71
CA SER A 283 -6.02 -14.35 10.37
C SER A 283 -6.09 -13.03 9.57
N LYS A 284 -6.34 -13.11 8.26
CA LYS A 284 -6.53 -11.97 7.37
C LYS A 284 -7.37 -12.37 6.17
N LEU A 285 -7.98 -11.38 5.51
CA LEU A 285 -8.66 -11.61 4.23
C LEU A 285 -7.67 -11.52 3.08
N THR A 286 -7.87 -12.34 2.06
CA THR A 286 -7.08 -12.27 0.84
C THR A 286 -7.67 -11.23 -0.10
N LEU A 287 -6.81 -10.31 -0.51
CA LEU A 287 -7.13 -9.32 -1.51
C LEU A 287 -7.10 -9.94 -2.91
N MET A 288 -8.14 -9.69 -3.71
CA MET A 288 -8.12 -9.91 -5.14
C MET A 288 -7.81 -8.60 -5.87
N SER A 289 -7.02 -8.67 -6.92
CA SER A 289 -6.66 -7.48 -7.69
C SER A 289 -7.90 -6.75 -8.21
N GLU A 290 -7.94 -5.45 -8.00
CA GLU A 290 -9.03 -4.61 -8.51
C GLU A 290 -9.10 -4.59 -10.06
N SER A 291 -8.02 -4.98 -10.75
CA SER A 291 -8.01 -5.12 -12.21
C SER A 291 -9.02 -6.13 -12.73
N LEU A 292 -9.47 -7.08 -11.90
CA LEU A 292 -10.56 -7.99 -12.25
C LEU A 292 -11.87 -7.26 -12.58
N ARG A 293 -12.07 -6.07 -12.03
CA ARG A 293 -13.26 -5.24 -12.29
C ARG A 293 -13.26 -4.60 -13.69
N ASN A 294 -12.14 -4.66 -14.41
CA ASN A 294 -12.06 -4.12 -15.78
C ASN A 294 -12.87 -4.98 -16.76
N ASP A 295 -12.91 -6.28 -16.53
CA ASP A 295 -13.55 -7.23 -17.44
C ASP A 295 -14.60 -8.10 -16.71
N GLY A 296 -14.58 -8.19 -15.39
CA GLY A 296 -15.59 -8.89 -14.60
C GLY A 296 -16.75 -7.97 -14.22
N ARG A 297 -17.99 -8.50 -14.24
CA ARG A 297 -19.21 -7.80 -13.86
C ARG A 297 -19.61 -8.14 -12.43
N ILE A 298 -20.03 -7.13 -11.66
CA ILE A 298 -20.41 -7.30 -10.25
C ILE A 298 -21.91 -7.26 -10.09
N TRP A 299 -22.49 -8.29 -9.47
CA TRP A 299 -23.92 -8.40 -9.27
C TRP A 299 -24.31 -9.19 -8.01
N VAL A 300 -25.57 -9.09 -7.63
CA VAL A 300 -26.26 -9.92 -6.63
C VAL A 300 -27.62 -10.36 -7.20
N PRO A 301 -28.25 -11.44 -6.68
CA PRO A 301 -29.64 -11.75 -7.03
C PRO A 301 -30.56 -10.58 -6.68
N ARG A 302 -31.60 -10.32 -7.50
CA ARG A 302 -32.63 -9.29 -7.18
C ARG A 302 -33.51 -9.72 -6.00
N LYS A 303 -33.57 -11.01 -5.70
CA LYS A 303 -34.33 -11.58 -4.60
C LYS A 303 -33.40 -12.00 -3.48
N GLY A 304 -33.63 -11.50 -2.26
CA GLY A 304 -32.87 -11.92 -1.08
C GLY A 304 -33.09 -13.39 -0.74
N GLY A 305 -32.04 -14.03 -0.24
CA GLY A 305 -32.08 -15.45 0.14
C GLY A 305 -32.19 -16.42 -1.06
N ASP A 306 -31.72 -16.01 -2.22
CA ASP A 306 -31.66 -16.87 -3.42
C ASP A 306 -30.44 -17.78 -3.31
N ASP A 307 -30.64 -19.05 -2.99
CA ASP A 307 -29.61 -20.07 -2.80
C ASP A 307 -29.29 -20.87 -4.07
N ARG A 308 -29.86 -20.49 -5.23
CA ARG A 308 -29.56 -21.15 -6.49
C ARG A 308 -28.09 -20.97 -6.87
N PRO A 309 -27.46 -21.96 -7.52
CA PRO A 309 -26.16 -21.77 -8.15
C PRO A 309 -26.16 -20.53 -9.06
N PRO A 310 -25.10 -19.71 -9.09
CA PRO A 310 -25.06 -18.48 -9.87
C PRO A 310 -25.36 -18.68 -11.37
N ALA A 311 -25.05 -19.88 -11.90
CA ALA A 311 -25.31 -20.25 -13.29
C ALA A 311 -26.81 -20.40 -13.59
N GLU A 312 -27.61 -20.76 -12.58
CA GLU A 312 -29.07 -20.96 -12.72
C GLU A 312 -29.88 -19.68 -12.57
N ILE A 313 -29.26 -18.58 -12.12
CA ILE A 313 -29.92 -17.28 -11.97
C ILE A 313 -29.93 -16.56 -13.32
N PRO A 314 -31.14 -16.36 -13.94
CA PRO A 314 -31.24 -15.69 -15.23
C PRO A 314 -30.75 -14.24 -15.18
N GLU A 315 -30.28 -13.70 -16.29
CA GLU A 315 -29.80 -12.32 -16.42
C GLU A 315 -30.82 -11.28 -15.88
N ALA A 316 -32.09 -11.46 -16.17
CA ALA A 316 -33.16 -10.56 -15.70
C ALA A 316 -33.33 -10.54 -14.17
N GLU A 317 -32.87 -11.58 -13.46
CA GLU A 317 -32.94 -11.71 -12.01
C GLU A 317 -31.64 -11.28 -11.33
N ARG A 318 -30.63 -10.85 -12.09
CA ARG A 318 -29.36 -10.29 -11.59
C ARG A 318 -29.47 -8.78 -11.40
N TYR A 319 -28.96 -8.29 -10.31
CA TYR A 319 -28.87 -6.86 -10.02
C TYR A 319 -27.42 -6.39 -10.13
N TYR A 320 -27.10 -5.75 -11.24
CA TYR A 320 -25.79 -5.14 -11.50
C TYR A 320 -25.73 -3.77 -10.84
N TYR A 321 -25.72 -3.75 -9.53
CA TYR A 321 -25.95 -2.56 -8.71
C TYR A 321 -24.95 -1.41 -8.95
N LEU A 322 -23.71 -1.69 -9.36
CA LEU A 322 -22.76 -0.63 -9.72
C LEU A 322 -23.09 -0.02 -11.07
N GLU A 323 -23.44 -0.83 -12.07
CA GLU A 323 -23.79 -0.37 -13.41
C GLU A 323 -25.11 0.44 -13.37
N GLU A 324 -26.09 -0.03 -12.59
CA GLU A 324 -27.39 0.62 -12.49
C GLU A 324 -27.36 1.91 -11.66
N ARG A 325 -26.60 1.92 -10.54
CA ARG A 325 -26.52 3.12 -9.65
C ARG A 325 -25.53 4.16 -10.13
N TYR A 326 -24.45 3.73 -10.81
CA TYR A 326 -23.33 4.59 -11.22
C TYR A 326 -22.96 4.37 -12.70
N PRO A 327 -23.86 4.66 -13.64
CA PRO A 327 -23.69 4.29 -15.06
C PRO A 327 -22.47 4.94 -15.73
N ALA A 328 -21.98 6.07 -15.21
CA ALA A 328 -20.78 6.73 -15.73
C ALA A 328 -19.48 5.96 -15.46
N TYR A 329 -19.44 5.11 -14.44
CA TYR A 329 -18.25 4.34 -14.02
C TYR A 329 -18.48 2.84 -14.05
N GLY A 330 -19.72 2.37 -13.89
CA GLY A 330 -20.06 0.96 -13.80
C GLY A 330 -19.22 0.22 -12.76
N ASN A 331 -18.69 -0.91 -13.15
CA ASN A 331 -17.82 -1.72 -12.29
C ASN A 331 -16.49 -1.03 -11.89
N LEU A 332 -16.11 0.06 -12.56
CA LEU A 332 -14.89 0.83 -12.29
C LEU A 332 -15.13 1.99 -11.30
N ALA A 333 -16.29 2.05 -10.64
CA ALA A 333 -16.56 3.02 -9.58
C ALA A 333 -15.42 3.04 -8.54
N PRO A 334 -15.04 4.23 -7.99
CA PRO A 334 -14.02 4.36 -6.96
C PRO A 334 -14.22 3.38 -5.79
N ARG A 335 -13.12 3.01 -5.12
CA ARG A 335 -13.12 1.97 -4.07
C ARG A 335 -14.13 2.21 -2.96
N ASP A 336 -14.22 3.45 -2.47
CA ASP A 336 -15.15 3.84 -1.41
C ASP A 336 -16.61 3.69 -1.85
N ILE A 337 -16.92 4.08 -3.08
CA ILE A 337 -18.26 3.94 -3.68
C ILE A 337 -18.60 2.46 -3.87
N ALA A 338 -17.71 1.69 -4.51
CA ALA A 338 -17.94 0.27 -4.78
C ALA A 338 -18.08 -0.54 -3.48
N SER A 339 -17.21 -0.26 -2.48
CA SER A 339 -17.26 -0.94 -1.17
C SER A 339 -18.55 -0.63 -0.41
N ARG A 340 -18.96 0.64 -0.39
CA ARG A 340 -20.21 1.06 0.25
C ARG A 340 -21.43 0.47 -0.44
N ALA A 341 -21.44 0.46 -1.78
CA ALA A 341 -22.54 -0.12 -2.54
C ALA A 341 -22.65 -1.64 -2.29
N ALA A 342 -21.54 -2.38 -2.25
CA ALA A 342 -21.55 -3.80 -1.92
C ALA A 342 -22.07 -4.04 -0.49
N LYS A 343 -21.62 -3.23 0.49
CA LYS A 343 -22.16 -3.35 1.85
C LYS A 343 -23.67 -3.08 1.91
N VAL A 344 -24.15 -2.04 1.23
CA VAL A 344 -25.59 -1.69 1.23
C VAL A 344 -26.42 -2.82 0.66
N VAL A 345 -26.06 -3.41 -0.48
CA VAL A 345 -26.85 -4.53 -1.03
C VAL A 345 -26.84 -5.77 -0.15
N CYS A 346 -25.74 -6.02 0.58
CA CYS A 346 -25.71 -7.11 1.56
C CYS A 346 -26.57 -6.79 2.79
N ASP A 347 -26.55 -5.57 3.30
CA ASP A 347 -27.39 -5.13 4.44
C ASP A 347 -28.89 -5.13 4.06
N ASP A 348 -29.22 -4.88 2.79
CA ASP A 348 -30.58 -4.98 2.24
C ASP A 348 -31.04 -6.45 2.07
N GLY A 349 -30.20 -7.43 2.46
CA GLY A 349 -30.51 -8.86 2.41
C GLY A 349 -30.33 -9.50 1.02
N LEU A 350 -29.67 -8.81 0.07
CA LEU A 350 -29.39 -9.35 -1.27
C LEU A 350 -28.02 -10.02 -1.36
N GLY A 351 -27.22 -9.99 -0.28
CA GLY A 351 -25.90 -10.59 -0.25
C GLY A 351 -25.93 -12.10 -0.42
N VAL A 352 -24.87 -12.66 -0.99
CA VAL A 352 -24.71 -14.07 -1.31
C VAL A 352 -23.76 -14.77 -0.35
N GLY A 353 -23.71 -16.11 -0.44
CA GLY A 353 -22.91 -16.97 0.43
C GLY A 353 -23.57 -17.25 1.77
N GLY A 354 -23.04 -18.20 2.53
CA GLY A 354 -23.63 -18.68 3.78
C GLY A 354 -23.78 -17.62 4.88
N THR A 355 -23.05 -16.49 4.78
CA THR A 355 -23.16 -15.36 5.73
C THR A 355 -24.00 -14.20 5.19
N GLY A 356 -24.42 -14.23 3.93
CA GLY A 356 -25.05 -13.09 3.24
C GLY A 356 -24.11 -11.90 3.06
N ARG A 357 -22.78 -12.10 3.24
CA ARG A 357 -21.73 -11.07 3.10
C ARG A 357 -20.84 -11.39 1.93
N GLY A 358 -21.43 -11.40 0.75
CA GLY A 358 -20.74 -11.60 -0.51
C GLY A 358 -21.51 -10.97 -1.64
N VAL A 359 -20.80 -10.62 -2.72
CA VAL A 359 -21.35 -10.25 -4.03
C VAL A 359 -20.60 -11.02 -5.10
N TYR A 360 -21.22 -11.31 -6.23
CA TYR A 360 -20.57 -12.03 -7.31
C TYR A 360 -19.71 -11.08 -8.18
N LEU A 361 -18.54 -11.55 -8.56
CA LEU A 361 -17.69 -10.99 -9.61
C LEU A 361 -17.58 -12.04 -10.72
N ASP A 362 -18.21 -11.78 -11.86
CA ASP A 362 -18.57 -12.74 -12.89
C ASP A 362 -17.81 -12.47 -14.19
N PHE A 363 -17.09 -13.46 -14.69
CA PHE A 363 -16.33 -13.39 -15.92
C PHE A 363 -16.96 -14.15 -17.09
N ARG A 364 -18.11 -14.78 -16.90
CA ARG A 364 -18.71 -15.64 -17.92
C ARG A 364 -18.98 -14.92 -19.25
N ASP A 365 -19.47 -13.68 -19.18
CA ASP A 365 -19.71 -12.86 -20.38
C ASP A 365 -18.39 -12.56 -21.12
N THR A 366 -17.36 -12.17 -20.41
CA THR A 366 -16.03 -11.90 -20.97
C THR A 366 -15.38 -13.14 -21.56
N ILE A 367 -15.51 -14.30 -20.89
CA ILE A 367 -15.01 -15.57 -21.41
C ILE A 367 -15.75 -15.97 -22.69
N ALA A 368 -17.06 -15.79 -22.73
CA ALA A 368 -17.87 -16.07 -23.92
C ALA A 368 -17.53 -15.14 -25.10
N GLU A 369 -17.20 -13.87 -24.83
CA GLU A 369 -16.87 -12.87 -25.84
C GLU A 369 -15.44 -13.02 -26.37
N ARG A 370 -14.44 -13.21 -25.48
CA ARG A 370 -13.01 -13.14 -25.82
C ARG A 370 -12.29 -14.48 -25.81
N GLY A 371 -12.91 -15.50 -25.27
CA GLY A 371 -12.34 -16.84 -25.11
C GLY A 371 -11.53 -17.01 -23.83
N HIS A 372 -11.33 -18.28 -23.47
CA HIS A 372 -10.62 -18.71 -22.28
C HIS A 372 -9.16 -18.22 -22.26
N ASP A 373 -8.43 -18.43 -23.37
CA ASP A 373 -6.99 -18.17 -23.45
C ASP A 373 -6.63 -16.71 -23.24
N GLU A 374 -7.45 -15.77 -23.71
CA GLU A 374 -7.23 -14.33 -23.47
C GLU A 374 -7.42 -13.99 -22.00
N VAL A 375 -8.47 -14.52 -21.38
CA VAL A 375 -8.76 -14.31 -19.96
C VAL A 375 -7.66 -14.95 -19.09
N GLU A 376 -7.22 -16.16 -19.43
CA GLU A 376 -6.11 -16.85 -18.76
C GLU A 376 -4.80 -16.04 -18.87
N GLY A 377 -4.46 -15.59 -20.07
CA GLY A 377 -3.26 -14.77 -20.29
C GLY A 377 -3.23 -13.49 -19.46
N LYS A 378 -4.41 -12.94 -19.13
CA LYS A 378 -4.56 -11.68 -18.38
C LYS A 378 -4.73 -11.90 -16.87
N TYR A 379 -5.48 -12.90 -16.44
CA TYR A 379 -5.94 -13.10 -15.06
C TYR A 379 -5.67 -14.49 -14.49
N GLY A 380 -5.09 -15.43 -15.24
CA GLY A 380 -4.98 -16.84 -14.86
C GLY A 380 -4.34 -17.06 -13.48
N ASN A 381 -3.28 -16.32 -13.16
CA ASN A 381 -2.64 -16.39 -11.85
C ASN A 381 -3.53 -15.91 -10.69
N LEU A 382 -4.47 -14.99 -10.96
CA LEU A 382 -5.43 -14.50 -9.95
C LEU A 382 -6.55 -15.51 -9.78
N PHE A 383 -7.00 -16.15 -10.88
CA PHE A 383 -8.00 -17.21 -10.85
C PHE A 383 -7.47 -18.44 -10.12
N GLU A 384 -6.24 -18.88 -10.44
CA GLU A 384 -5.57 -19.96 -9.71
C GLU A 384 -5.45 -19.66 -8.19
N MET A 385 -5.12 -18.43 -7.83
CA MET A 385 -5.05 -18.03 -6.42
C MET A 385 -6.43 -18.12 -5.75
N TYR A 386 -7.51 -17.69 -6.42
CA TYR A 386 -8.86 -17.78 -5.90
C TYR A 386 -9.27 -19.25 -5.71
N GLU A 387 -9.06 -20.08 -6.73
CA GLU A 387 -9.38 -21.50 -6.70
C GLU A 387 -8.64 -22.25 -5.58
N ARG A 388 -7.35 -21.96 -5.38
CA ARG A 388 -6.57 -22.55 -4.29
C ARG A 388 -7.09 -22.20 -2.90
N ILE A 389 -7.75 -21.05 -2.75
CA ILE A 389 -8.27 -20.58 -1.45
C ILE A 389 -9.69 -21.08 -1.22
N THR A 390 -10.53 -21.08 -2.24
CA THR A 390 -11.98 -21.35 -2.13
C THR A 390 -12.36 -22.75 -2.58
N GLY A 391 -11.57 -23.36 -3.46
CA GLY A 391 -11.92 -24.60 -4.15
C GLY A 391 -12.85 -24.40 -5.34
N GLU A 392 -13.20 -23.15 -5.71
CA GLU A 392 -14.10 -22.83 -6.82
C GLU A 392 -13.32 -22.32 -8.03
N ASN A 393 -13.63 -22.86 -9.22
CA ASN A 393 -13.02 -22.47 -10.47
C ASN A 393 -13.66 -21.19 -11.04
N PRO A 394 -12.95 -20.03 -11.10
CA PRO A 394 -13.51 -18.77 -11.60
C PRO A 394 -13.88 -18.77 -13.09
N TYR A 395 -13.41 -19.73 -13.87
CA TYR A 395 -13.81 -19.87 -15.26
C TYR A 395 -15.24 -20.44 -15.41
N GLU A 396 -15.71 -21.15 -14.41
CA GLU A 396 -17.02 -21.83 -14.42
C GLU A 396 -18.04 -21.15 -13.51
N THR A 397 -17.57 -20.65 -12.35
CA THR A 397 -18.43 -20.08 -11.31
C THR A 397 -17.96 -18.66 -10.96
N PRO A 398 -18.87 -17.67 -10.86
CA PRO A 398 -18.51 -16.33 -10.40
C PRO A 398 -17.79 -16.33 -9.05
N MET A 399 -16.72 -15.55 -8.95
CA MET A 399 -16.02 -15.35 -7.68
C MET A 399 -16.92 -14.63 -6.69
N MET A 400 -16.87 -15.03 -5.44
CA MET A 400 -17.50 -14.30 -4.34
C MET A 400 -16.50 -13.30 -3.73
N ILE A 401 -16.87 -12.03 -3.64
CA ILE A 401 -16.05 -10.96 -3.09
C ILE A 401 -16.83 -10.14 -2.05
N TYR A 402 -16.10 -9.50 -1.11
CA TYR A 402 -16.68 -8.60 -0.12
C TYR A 402 -15.69 -7.49 0.29
N PRO A 403 -16.17 -6.30 0.68
CA PRO A 403 -15.29 -5.22 1.15
C PRO A 403 -14.56 -5.55 2.45
N ALA A 404 -13.29 -5.13 2.55
CA ALA A 404 -12.51 -5.29 3.78
C ALA A 404 -11.58 -4.09 4.04
N PRO A 405 -11.26 -3.74 5.31
CA PRO A 405 -10.23 -2.78 5.66
C PRO A 405 -8.89 -3.16 5.01
N HIS A 406 -8.25 -2.19 4.36
CA HIS A 406 -7.11 -2.49 3.48
C HIS A 406 -5.91 -1.58 3.70
N TYR A 407 -6.09 -0.27 3.79
CA TYR A 407 -5.02 0.71 3.84
C TYR A 407 -5.36 1.83 4.82
N ALA A 408 -4.40 2.17 5.69
CA ALA A 408 -4.53 3.31 6.60
C ALA A 408 -3.94 4.57 5.94
N MET A 409 -4.78 5.57 5.61
CA MET A 409 -4.29 6.88 5.20
C MET A 409 -3.84 7.72 6.39
N GLY A 410 -4.28 7.39 7.59
CA GLY A 410 -3.80 7.96 8.83
C GLY A 410 -2.49 7.31 9.29
N GLY A 411 -1.80 7.98 10.21
CA GLY A 411 -0.54 7.50 10.76
C GLY A 411 0.13 8.58 11.61
N LEU A 412 1.42 8.45 11.85
CA LEU A 412 2.18 9.48 12.53
C LEU A 412 2.23 10.75 11.68
N TRP A 413 1.99 11.89 12.32
CA TRP A 413 2.19 13.19 11.69
C TRP A 413 3.67 13.37 11.35
N VAL A 414 3.97 13.86 10.16
CA VAL A 414 5.33 14.17 9.71
C VAL A 414 5.35 15.52 9.00
N ASP A 415 6.50 16.20 9.06
CA ASP A 415 6.75 17.42 8.29
C ASP A 415 7.12 17.12 6.82
N TYR A 416 7.59 18.12 6.10
CA TYR A 416 8.04 17.96 4.71
C TYR A 416 9.27 17.06 4.58
N GLU A 417 10.08 16.93 5.64
CA GLU A 417 11.27 16.08 5.71
C GLU A 417 10.98 14.66 6.21
N LEU A 418 9.71 14.32 6.42
CA LEU A 418 9.23 13.06 6.99
C LEU A 418 9.63 12.85 8.47
N GLN A 419 10.03 13.91 9.17
CA GLN A 419 10.30 13.87 10.61
C GLN A 419 8.98 14.04 11.39
N THR A 420 8.82 13.26 12.45
CA THR A 420 7.67 13.38 13.37
C THR A 420 7.79 14.62 14.27
N THR A 421 6.85 14.82 15.17
CA THR A 421 6.97 15.86 16.21
C THR A 421 8.06 15.58 17.24
N ILE A 422 8.72 14.43 17.19
CA ILE A 422 9.91 14.11 17.98
C ILE A 422 11.13 14.24 17.07
N PRO A 423 12.06 15.21 17.32
CA PRO A 423 13.28 15.34 16.57
C PRO A 423 14.08 14.01 16.52
N GLY A 424 14.68 13.71 15.36
CA GLY A 424 15.43 12.48 15.16
C GLY A 424 14.57 11.21 14.94
N LEU A 425 13.24 11.33 15.03
CA LEU A 425 12.30 10.26 14.71
C LEU A 425 11.57 10.55 13.40
N PHE A 426 11.72 9.67 12.43
CA PHE A 426 11.09 9.76 11.10
C PHE A 426 10.04 8.66 10.93
N ALA A 427 9.04 8.89 10.10
CA ALA A 427 8.08 7.86 9.71
C ALA A 427 7.87 7.87 8.20
N ILE A 428 8.00 6.70 7.57
CA ILE A 428 7.93 6.52 6.12
C ILE A 428 6.96 5.40 5.74
N GLY A 429 6.55 5.39 4.48
CA GLY A 429 5.54 4.46 4.01
C GLY A 429 4.20 4.65 4.73
N GLU A 430 3.41 3.61 4.80
CA GLU A 430 2.08 3.62 5.43
C GLU A 430 2.09 3.87 6.96
N ALA A 431 3.27 3.98 7.59
CA ALA A 431 3.39 4.31 9.02
C ALA A 431 3.15 5.80 9.30
N ASN A 432 3.36 6.69 8.32
CA ASN A 432 3.00 8.09 8.45
C ASN A 432 1.57 8.35 8.00
N PHE A 433 1.00 9.50 8.36
CA PHE A 433 -0.22 9.96 7.72
C PHE A 433 0.09 10.24 6.26
N SER A 434 -0.65 9.60 5.39
CA SER A 434 -0.26 9.60 4.00
C SER A 434 -0.60 10.90 3.29
N ASP A 435 0.07 11.12 2.18
CA ASP A 435 -0.22 12.19 1.23
C ASP A 435 -1.47 11.87 0.38
N HIS A 436 -2.25 10.86 0.78
CA HIS A 436 -3.42 10.38 0.05
C HIS A 436 -4.76 10.94 0.56
N GLY A 437 -4.75 11.77 1.61
CA GLY A 437 -5.97 12.37 2.13
C GLY A 437 -6.96 11.35 2.71
N ALA A 438 -8.25 11.53 2.40
CA ALA A 438 -9.31 10.69 2.94
C ALA A 438 -9.48 9.36 2.19
N ASN A 439 -9.01 9.27 0.95
CA ASN A 439 -9.08 8.06 0.14
C ASN A 439 -7.90 8.02 -0.85
N ARG A 440 -7.27 6.86 -1.00
CA ARG A 440 -6.09 6.66 -1.82
C ARG A 440 -6.47 6.19 -3.22
N LEU A 441 -5.85 6.75 -4.25
CA LEU A 441 -5.95 6.20 -5.60
C LEU A 441 -5.42 4.77 -5.64
N GLY A 442 -6.07 3.90 -6.43
CA GLY A 442 -5.55 2.57 -6.70
C GLY A 442 -4.10 2.62 -7.19
N ALA A 443 -3.27 1.66 -6.80
CA ALA A 443 -1.85 1.56 -7.16
C ALA A 443 -0.93 2.69 -6.66
N SER A 444 -1.37 3.60 -5.77
CA SER A 444 -0.52 4.70 -5.28
C SER A 444 0.25 4.40 -4.00
N ALA A 445 -0.10 3.36 -3.22
CA ALA A 445 0.57 3.05 -1.95
C ALA A 445 2.05 2.72 -2.08
N LEU A 446 2.44 2.10 -3.18
CA LEU A 446 3.81 1.60 -3.37
C LEU A 446 4.80 2.71 -3.75
N MET A 447 4.33 3.94 -4.05
CA MET A 447 5.18 5.11 -4.27
C MET A 447 5.71 5.70 -2.96
N GLN A 448 4.96 5.57 -1.89
CA GLN A 448 5.25 6.12 -0.57
C GLN A 448 6.15 5.18 0.24
#